data_e83b6397d3a8e21f5aee4eef81579e14
#
_entry.id   e83b6397d3a8e21f5aee4eef81579e14
#
_cell.length_a   1.000
_cell.length_b   1.000
_cell.length_c   1.000
_cell.angle_alpha   90.00
_cell.angle_beta   90.00
_cell.angle_gamma   90.00
#
_symmetry.space_group_name_H-M   'P 1'
#
loop_
_entity.id
_entity.type
_entity.pdbx_description
1 polymer ?
#
loop_
_entity_poly.entity_id
_entity_poly.type
_entity_poly.pdbx_seq_one_letter_code
_entity_poly.pdbx_strand_id
1 'polypeptide(L)'
;MTLTALGYVGLRTDNLEDWADYGTRLLGLQLVERTRSSLTFRMDDRKQRVVVEHDDVAAPHRFGWEVADAAALDALAARLDQNGIVVTPGSAALAAQRRVAGLIVFADPLGNRLEVFHGPEIADEPFRPGRNISGFRTGPLGVGHAVLTVARIEDVMPFYTDVLGFRLSDYVLSPFRVFFFHINARHHSLAFLETGKDGIHHLMMETLSLDDLGQGYDVALLQPDRIATTLGRHINDHMTSFYTFCPSGFMVECGWGGASLDPDSWVPHEVTDGPSLWGHERAWLPPEGRERAREMRLDAARRGVRYPVEVLPGNHSLAADACPWFADAKRREAGKA
;
A
#
# COMPACT_ATOMS: atom_id res chain seq x y z
N MET A 1 7.20 16.56 12.03
CA MET A 1 6.95 15.65 10.89
C MET A 1 5.85 16.22 10.05
N THR A 2 5.92 16.03 8.77
CA THR A 2 5.02 16.73 7.87
C THR A 2 4.05 15.78 7.19
N LEU A 3 4.52 14.65 6.64
CA LEU A 3 3.65 13.65 6.04
C LEU A 3 3.01 12.76 7.10
N THR A 4 1.75 12.39 6.90
CA THR A 4 0.98 11.56 7.85
C THR A 4 0.62 10.19 7.28
N ALA A 5 0.33 10.08 5.98
CA ALA A 5 -0.07 8.82 5.36
C ALA A 5 0.09 8.82 3.84
N LEU A 6 0.19 7.64 3.24
CA LEU A 6 -0.09 7.45 1.81
C LEU A 6 -1.61 7.52 1.63
N GLY A 7 -2.12 8.68 1.25
CA GLY A 7 -3.56 8.96 1.24
C GLY A 7 -4.30 8.37 0.04
N TYR A 8 -3.68 8.42 -1.15
CA TYR A 8 -4.21 7.81 -2.37
C TYR A 8 -3.10 7.45 -3.37
N VAL A 9 -3.46 6.60 -4.32
CA VAL A 9 -2.60 6.27 -5.47
C VAL A 9 -3.35 6.48 -6.78
N GLY A 10 -2.63 6.95 -7.79
CA GLY A 10 -3.10 7.03 -9.17
C GLY A 10 -2.29 6.09 -10.05
N LEU A 11 -2.96 5.17 -10.71
CA LEU A 11 -2.36 4.09 -11.48
C LEU A 11 -2.71 4.22 -12.95
N ARG A 12 -1.94 3.58 -13.80
CA ARG A 12 -2.19 3.50 -15.23
C ARG A 12 -2.41 2.07 -15.66
N THR A 13 -3.21 1.87 -16.70
CA THR A 13 -3.46 0.57 -17.27
C THR A 13 -3.89 0.72 -18.74
N ASP A 14 -3.62 -0.27 -19.55
CA ASP A 14 -4.20 -0.45 -20.88
C ASP A 14 -5.55 -1.18 -20.85
N ASN A 15 -5.95 -1.71 -19.67
CA ASN A 15 -7.14 -2.53 -19.49
C ASN A 15 -7.97 -2.14 -18.26
N LEU A 16 -8.84 -1.14 -18.42
CA LEU A 16 -9.76 -0.70 -17.35
C LEU A 16 -10.80 -1.76 -16.98
N GLU A 17 -11.22 -2.62 -17.92
CA GLU A 17 -12.21 -3.67 -17.64
C GLU A 17 -11.65 -4.70 -16.67
N ASP A 18 -10.44 -5.18 -16.94
CA ASP A 18 -9.75 -6.11 -16.04
C ASP A 18 -9.49 -5.46 -14.66
N TRP A 19 -9.16 -4.17 -14.60
CA TRP A 19 -9.04 -3.45 -13.33
C TRP A 19 -10.35 -3.34 -12.58
N ALA A 20 -11.47 -3.14 -13.27
CA ALA A 20 -12.79 -3.08 -12.60
C ALA A 20 -13.12 -4.41 -11.92
N ASP A 21 -12.89 -5.54 -12.60
CA ASP A 21 -13.09 -6.88 -12.04
C ASP A 21 -12.07 -7.19 -10.93
N TYR A 22 -10.79 -6.98 -11.19
CA TYR A 22 -9.70 -7.20 -10.25
C TYR A 22 -9.88 -6.39 -8.96
N GLY A 23 -10.15 -5.09 -9.08
CA GLY A 23 -10.32 -4.19 -7.95
C GLY A 23 -11.52 -4.56 -7.08
N THR A 24 -12.65 -4.94 -7.71
CA THR A 24 -13.87 -5.24 -6.95
C THR A 24 -13.92 -6.67 -6.45
N ARG A 25 -13.70 -7.66 -7.30
CA ARG A 25 -13.92 -9.07 -6.93
C ARG A 25 -12.76 -9.68 -6.18
N LEU A 26 -11.51 -9.34 -6.53
CA LEU A 26 -10.35 -9.89 -5.85
C LEU A 26 -9.97 -9.02 -4.66
N LEU A 27 -9.68 -7.72 -4.89
CA LEU A 27 -9.21 -6.85 -3.82
C LEU A 27 -10.33 -6.45 -2.84
N GLY A 28 -11.58 -6.36 -3.29
CA GLY A 28 -12.71 -5.93 -2.46
C GLY A 28 -12.90 -4.41 -2.43
N LEU A 29 -12.24 -3.66 -3.30
CA LEU A 29 -12.42 -2.21 -3.42
C LEU A 29 -13.85 -1.87 -3.84
N GLN A 30 -14.37 -0.73 -3.39
CA GLN A 30 -15.63 -0.20 -3.86
C GLN A 30 -15.42 0.66 -5.09
N LEU A 31 -15.89 0.21 -6.27
CA LEU A 31 -15.93 1.04 -7.47
C LEU A 31 -17.04 2.09 -7.32
N VAL A 32 -16.68 3.38 -7.31
CA VAL A 32 -17.63 4.50 -7.11
C VAL A 32 -17.82 5.34 -8.35
N GLU A 33 -16.87 5.37 -9.25
CA GLU A 33 -16.97 6.09 -10.51
C GLU A 33 -16.28 5.31 -11.62
N ARG A 34 -16.93 5.26 -12.78
CA ARG A 34 -16.39 4.67 -13.99
C ARG A 34 -16.66 5.59 -15.17
N THR A 35 -15.62 6.01 -15.82
CA THR A 35 -15.68 6.75 -17.09
C THR A 35 -15.12 5.91 -18.23
N ARG A 36 -15.00 6.50 -19.42
CA ARG A 36 -14.35 5.83 -20.57
C ARG A 36 -12.82 5.71 -20.38
N SER A 37 -12.23 6.55 -19.53
CA SER A 37 -10.77 6.66 -19.37
C SER A 37 -10.31 6.47 -17.93
N SER A 38 -11.20 6.21 -16.97
CA SER A 38 -10.80 6.06 -15.56
C SER A 38 -11.80 5.26 -14.72
N LEU A 39 -11.26 4.69 -13.64
CA LEU A 39 -12.00 4.07 -12.53
C LEU A 39 -11.57 4.73 -11.23
N THR A 40 -12.53 4.97 -10.34
CA THR A 40 -12.27 5.49 -8.98
C THR A 40 -12.77 4.51 -7.94
N PHE A 41 -11.90 4.16 -6.99
CA PHE A 41 -12.21 3.20 -5.94
C PHE A 41 -12.04 3.82 -4.55
N ARG A 42 -12.88 3.37 -3.62
CA ARG A 42 -12.78 3.58 -2.18
C ARG A 42 -12.26 2.33 -1.47
N MET A 43 -11.68 2.54 -0.30
CA MET A 43 -11.28 1.50 0.66
C MET A 43 -11.91 1.72 2.03
N ASP A 44 -12.40 2.92 2.30
CA ASP A 44 -12.93 3.38 3.58
C ASP A 44 -13.94 4.53 3.40
N ASP A 45 -13.99 5.45 4.37
CA ASP A 45 -14.84 6.64 4.36
C ASP A 45 -14.40 7.74 3.37
N ARG A 46 -13.16 7.70 2.85
CA ARG A 46 -12.67 8.68 1.86
C ARG A 46 -13.38 8.50 0.52
N LYS A 47 -13.68 9.60 -0.19
CA LYS A 47 -14.32 9.55 -1.50
C LYS A 47 -13.51 8.82 -2.56
N GLN A 48 -12.18 8.81 -2.41
CA GLN A 48 -11.29 8.01 -3.27
C GLN A 48 -10.00 7.62 -2.54
N ARG A 49 -9.47 6.45 -2.89
CA ARG A 49 -8.17 5.94 -2.45
C ARG A 49 -7.33 5.46 -3.62
N VAL A 50 -7.95 4.88 -4.64
CA VAL A 50 -7.27 4.38 -5.83
C VAL A 50 -7.98 4.93 -7.05
N VAL A 51 -7.22 5.57 -7.94
CA VAL A 51 -7.68 6.02 -9.25
C VAL A 51 -6.88 5.29 -10.31
N VAL A 52 -7.55 4.65 -11.25
CA VAL A 52 -6.92 3.95 -12.38
C VAL A 52 -7.29 4.68 -13.65
N GLU A 53 -6.31 5.11 -14.42
CA GLU A 53 -6.49 5.85 -15.66
C GLU A 53 -5.97 5.04 -16.84
N HIS A 54 -6.64 5.16 -17.98
CA HIS A 54 -6.21 4.50 -19.21
C HIS A 54 -4.89 5.10 -19.71
N ASP A 55 -4.04 4.29 -20.32
CA ASP A 55 -2.69 4.67 -20.75
C ASP A 55 -2.64 5.76 -21.85
N ASP A 56 -3.72 6.01 -22.55
CA ASP A 56 -3.84 7.13 -23.49
C ASP A 56 -3.95 8.50 -22.79
N VAL A 57 -4.25 8.52 -21.48
CA VAL A 57 -4.18 9.72 -20.66
C VAL A 57 -2.71 9.98 -20.30
N ALA A 58 -2.16 11.10 -20.72
CA ALA A 58 -0.76 11.47 -20.48
C ALA A 58 -0.49 11.85 -19.01
N ALA A 59 -0.55 10.88 -18.13
CA ALA A 59 -0.24 11.07 -16.70
C ALA A 59 0.56 9.88 -16.14
N PRO A 60 1.69 10.07 -15.46
CA PRO A 60 2.43 8.99 -14.82
C PRO A 60 1.66 8.39 -13.64
N HIS A 61 2.11 7.24 -13.14
CA HIS A 61 1.74 6.79 -11.80
C HIS A 61 2.03 7.89 -10.79
N ARG A 62 1.22 8.00 -9.74
CA ARG A 62 1.38 9.03 -8.72
C ARG A 62 1.04 8.53 -7.34
N PHE A 63 1.74 9.06 -6.37
CA PHE A 63 1.55 8.78 -4.95
C PHE A 63 1.13 10.07 -4.26
N GLY A 64 -0.05 10.05 -3.65
CA GLY A 64 -0.60 11.19 -2.89
C GLY A 64 -0.33 11.01 -1.40
N TRP A 65 0.54 11.85 -0.85
CA TRP A 65 0.89 11.86 0.57
C TRP A 65 0.07 12.90 1.32
N GLU A 66 -0.50 12.53 2.44
CA GLU A 66 -1.34 13.41 3.26
C GLU A 66 -0.49 14.21 4.25
N VAL A 67 -0.88 15.46 4.49
CA VAL A 67 -0.42 16.29 5.60
C VAL A 67 -1.62 16.75 6.42
N ALA A 68 -1.38 17.19 7.65
CA ALA A 68 -2.46 17.49 8.61
C ALA A 68 -3.41 18.60 8.14
N ASP A 69 -2.85 19.68 7.56
CA ASP A 69 -3.59 20.87 7.19
C ASP A 69 -2.84 21.72 6.14
N ALA A 70 -3.44 22.87 5.77
CA ALA A 70 -2.86 23.78 4.82
C ALA A 70 -1.51 24.37 5.29
N ALA A 71 -1.35 24.64 6.59
CA ALA A 71 -0.11 25.19 7.12
C ALA A 71 1.05 24.19 7.02
N ALA A 72 0.76 22.90 7.25
CA ALA A 72 1.73 21.82 7.05
C ALA A 72 2.10 21.65 5.57
N LEU A 73 1.13 21.85 4.64
CA LEU A 73 1.38 21.83 3.21
C LEU A 73 2.31 22.96 2.77
N ASP A 74 2.04 24.19 3.23
CA ASP A 74 2.86 25.36 2.95
C ASP A 74 4.29 25.22 3.51
N ALA A 75 4.41 24.69 4.73
CA ALA A 75 5.70 24.43 5.35
C ALA A 75 6.52 23.39 4.57
N LEU A 76 5.86 22.36 4.03
CA LEU A 76 6.54 21.38 3.18
C LEU A 76 6.94 21.99 1.83
N ALA A 77 6.08 22.78 1.21
CA ALA A 77 6.40 23.49 -0.04
C ALA A 77 7.64 24.37 0.11
N ALA A 78 7.71 25.15 1.20
CA ALA A 78 8.87 25.98 1.51
C ALA A 78 10.14 25.15 1.73
N ARG A 79 10.05 24.01 2.41
CA ARG A 79 11.19 23.10 2.61
C ARG A 79 11.70 22.48 1.30
N LEU A 80 10.79 22.08 0.41
CA LEU A 80 11.12 21.57 -0.92
C LEU A 80 11.85 22.64 -1.74
N ASP A 81 11.33 23.87 -1.76
CA ASP A 81 11.95 25.00 -2.46
C ASP A 81 13.36 25.30 -1.92
N GLN A 82 13.55 25.32 -0.60
CA GLN A 82 14.86 25.47 0.05
C GLN A 82 15.87 24.39 -0.34
N ASN A 83 15.39 23.22 -0.73
CA ASN A 83 16.20 22.11 -1.23
C ASN A 83 16.31 22.07 -2.77
N GLY A 84 15.87 23.14 -3.45
CA GLY A 84 15.96 23.27 -4.90
C GLY A 84 14.97 22.40 -5.69
N ILE A 85 13.93 21.87 -5.03
CA ILE A 85 12.89 21.05 -5.68
C ILE A 85 11.80 21.97 -6.22
N VAL A 86 11.52 21.86 -7.51
CA VAL A 86 10.46 22.64 -8.17
C VAL A 86 9.10 22.15 -7.71
N VAL A 87 8.35 23.00 -7.03
CA VAL A 87 7.01 22.73 -6.53
C VAL A 87 5.98 23.45 -7.37
N THR A 88 4.95 22.74 -7.82
CA THR A 88 3.81 23.32 -8.54
C THR A 88 2.57 23.27 -7.64
N PRO A 89 1.96 24.39 -7.27
CA PRO A 89 0.67 24.40 -6.60
C PRO A 89 -0.40 23.72 -7.47
N GLY A 90 -1.20 22.87 -6.87
CA GLY A 90 -2.33 22.25 -7.56
C GLY A 90 -3.42 23.28 -7.87
N SER A 91 -3.96 23.26 -9.09
CA SER A 91 -5.13 24.06 -9.43
C SER A 91 -6.37 23.60 -8.65
N ALA A 92 -7.38 24.50 -8.52
CA ALA A 92 -8.68 24.12 -7.92
C ALA A 92 -9.34 22.94 -8.66
N ALA A 93 -9.17 22.86 -9.99
CA ALA A 93 -9.67 21.74 -10.79
C ALA A 93 -8.94 20.43 -10.44
N LEU A 94 -7.62 20.47 -10.23
CA LEU A 94 -6.85 19.29 -9.82
C LEU A 94 -7.23 18.86 -8.39
N ALA A 95 -7.38 19.80 -7.46
CA ALA A 95 -7.81 19.51 -6.10
C ALA A 95 -9.21 18.86 -6.08
N ALA A 96 -10.14 19.37 -6.86
CA ALA A 96 -11.48 18.77 -7.01
C ALA A 96 -11.40 17.37 -7.62
N GLN A 97 -10.55 17.14 -8.63
CA GLN A 97 -10.33 15.82 -9.22
C GLN A 97 -9.72 14.83 -8.21
N ARG A 98 -8.87 15.31 -7.30
CA ARG A 98 -8.25 14.50 -6.24
C ARG A 98 -9.15 14.35 -5.02
N ARG A 99 -10.29 15.03 -4.98
CA ARG A 99 -11.20 15.04 -3.81
C ARG A 99 -10.50 15.50 -2.54
N VAL A 100 -9.75 16.61 -2.63
CA VAL A 100 -8.96 17.19 -1.53
C VAL A 100 -9.13 18.69 -1.49
N ALA A 101 -8.86 19.33 -0.33
CA ALA A 101 -8.98 20.77 -0.17
C ALA A 101 -7.85 21.53 -0.89
N GLY A 102 -6.64 20.99 -0.91
CA GLY A 102 -5.49 21.57 -1.59
C GLY A 102 -4.35 20.59 -1.73
N LEU A 103 -3.47 20.84 -2.72
CA LEU A 103 -2.30 20.00 -2.95
C LEU A 103 -1.17 20.76 -3.65
N ILE A 104 0.02 20.20 -3.53
CA ILE A 104 1.20 20.55 -4.32
C ILE A 104 1.69 19.33 -5.09
N VAL A 105 2.39 19.60 -6.18
CA VAL A 105 2.94 18.56 -7.08
C VAL A 105 4.42 18.81 -7.29
N PHE A 106 5.21 17.75 -7.22
CA PHE A 106 6.65 17.77 -7.51
C PHE A 106 7.12 16.38 -7.99
N ALA A 107 8.36 16.26 -8.38
CA ALA A 107 8.97 14.99 -8.73
C ALA A 107 10.02 14.58 -7.67
N ASP A 108 10.15 13.29 -7.43
CA ASP A 108 11.29 12.74 -6.69
C ASP A 108 12.55 12.70 -7.58
N PRO A 109 13.73 12.31 -7.05
CA PRO A 109 14.97 12.22 -7.84
C PRO A 109 14.91 11.27 -9.04
N LEU A 110 13.97 10.31 -9.06
CA LEU A 110 13.76 9.38 -10.16
C LEU A 110 12.73 9.86 -11.19
N GLY A 111 12.14 11.04 -10.95
CA GLY A 111 11.08 11.58 -11.80
C GLY A 111 9.69 11.02 -11.48
N ASN A 112 9.51 10.26 -10.41
CA ASN A 112 8.18 9.86 -9.97
C ASN A 112 7.36 11.08 -9.56
N ARG A 113 6.13 11.17 -10.05
CA ARG A 113 5.21 12.23 -9.67
C ARG A 113 4.70 12.01 -8.25
N LEU A 114 5.01 12.93 -7.36
CA LEU A 114 4.49 13.00 -6.00
C LEU A 114 3.46 14.13 -5.90
N GLU A 115 2.36 13.85 -5.23
CA GLU A 115 1.35 14.81 -4.83
C GLU A 115 1.30 14.84 -3.31
N VAL A 116 1.34 16.03 -2.69
CA VAL A 116 1.12 16.17 -1.26
C VAL A 116 -0.11 17.04 -1.06
N PHE A 117 -1.02 16.60 -0.20
CA PHE A 117 -2.34 17.19 -0.06
C PHE A 117 -2.82 17.25 1.39
N HIS A 118 -3.84 18.09 1.63
CA HIS A 118 -4.59 18.13 2.88
C HIS A 118 -6.09 18.13 2.64
N GLY A 119 -6.87 17.85 3.70
CA GLY A 119 -8.33 17.96 3.69
C GLY A 119 -9.01 17.06 2.67
N PRO A 120 -8.80 15.72 2.74
CA PRO A 120 -9.48 14.79 1.85
C PRO A 120 -10.98 14.78 2.12
N GLU A 121 -11.78 14.68 1.04
CA GLU A 121 -13.23 14.62 1.15
C GLU A 121 -13.70 13.27 1.72
N ILE A 122 -14.58 13.33 2.69
CA ILE A 122 -15.28 12.18 3.25
C ILE A 122 -16.56 11.93 2.45
N ALA A 123 -16.89 10.67 2.23
CA ALA A 123 -18.13 10.30 1.56
C ALA A 123 -19.30 10.28 2.54
N ASP A 124 -20.46 10.75 2.08
CA ASP A 124 -21.69 10.74 2.86
C ASP A 124 -22.24 9.31 3.04
N GLU A 125 -21.95 8.43 2.06
CA GLU A 125 -22.41 7.05 2.06
C GLU A 125 -21.37 6.12 2.72
N PRO A 126 -21.81 5.12 3.51
CA PRO A 126 -20.89 4.13 4.09
C PRO A 126 -20.13 3.37 3.00
N PHE A 127 -18.93 2.92 3.34
CA PHE A 127 -18.13 2.07 2.47
C PHE A 127 -18.86 0.75 2.20
N ARG A 128 -18.90 0.33 0.94
CA ARG A 128 -19.51 -0.93 0.49
C ARG A 128 -18.50 -1.68 -0.39
N PRO A 129 -17.79 -2.68 0.14
CA PRO A 129 -16.77 -3.38 -0.63
C PRO A 129 -17.37 -4.15 -1.81
N GLY A 130 -16.59 -4.30 -2.87
CA GLY A 130 -16.95 -5.06 -4.07
C GLY A 130 -17.05 -6.56 -3.83
N ARG A 131 -16.27 -7.08 -2.88
CA ARG A 131 -16.36 -8.43 -2.29
C ARG A 131 -16.72 -8.25 -0.80
N ASN A 132 -17.51 -9.13 -0.23
CA ASN A 132 -17.87 -9.08 1.18
C ASN A 132 -16.65 -9.33 2.07
N ILE A 133 -15.96 -8.26 2.44
CA ILE A 133 -14.83 -8.23 3.39
C ILE A 133 -15.19 -7.38 4.60
N SER A 134 -14.49 -7.56 5.69
CA SER A 134 -14.65 -6.76 6.92
C SER A 134 -14.26 -5.29 6.71
N GLY A 135 -13.40 -5.02 5.75
CA GLY A 135 -12.85 -3.71 5.44
C GLY A 135 -11.33 -3.73 5.34
N PHE A 136 -10.76 -2.54 5.19
CA PHE A 136 -9.32 -2.34 5.12
C PHE A 136 -8.80 -1.58 6.34
N ARG A 137 -7.58 -1.90 6.77
CA ARG A 137 -6.86 -1.17 7.80
C ARG A 137 -6.26 0.11 7.20
N THR A 138 -7.05 1.17 7.20
CA THR A 138 -6.78 2.48 6.62
C THR A 138 -6.73 3.60 7.67
N GLY A 139 -7.57 4.61 7.57
CA GLY A 139 -7.61 5.76 8.46
C GLY A 139 -6.28 6.51 8.48
N PRO A 140 -5.66 6.75 9.65
CA PRO A 140 -4.39 7.45 9.78
C PRO A 140 -3.20 6.66 9.20
N LEU A 141 -3.38 5.37 8.89
CA LEU A 141 -2.35 4.53 8.28
C LEU A 141 -2.34 4.60 6.74
N GLY A 142 -3.32 5.29 6.13
CA GLY A 142 -3.43 5.45 4.69
C GLY A 142 -3.86 4.19 3.94
N VAL A 143 -3.59 4.15 2.64
CA VAL A 143 -3.96 3.04 1.73
C VAL A 143 -3.29 1.73 2.13
N GLY A 144 -2.05 1.81 2.59
CA GLY A 144 -1.16 0.70 2.86
C GLY A 144 0.28 1.14 2.68
N HIS A 145 1.05 0.41 1.87
CA HIS A 145 2.39 0.85 1.50
C HIS A 145 2.66 0.71 -0.02
N ALA A 146 3.67 1.43 -0.48
CA ALA A 146 4.23 1.29 -1.81
C ALA A 146 5.68 0.79 -1.72
N VAL A 147 6.05 -0.17 -2.58
CA VAL A 147 7.45 -0.57 -2.75
C VAL A 147 7.87 -0.25 -4.16
N LEU A 148 8.91 0.56 -4.27
CA LEU A 148 9.49 0.96 -5.54
C LEU A 148 10.80 0.19 -5.77
N THR A 149 11.04 -0.21 -7.00
CA THR A 149 12.38 -0.64 -7.42
C THR A 149 13.18 0.58 -7.79
N VAL A 150 14.48 0.53 -7.49
CA VAL A 150 15.43 1.62 -7.79
C VAL A 150 16.71 1.05 -8.38
N ALA A 151 17.38 1.85 -9.20
CA ALA A 151 18.69 1.48 -9.69
C ALA A 151 19.71 1.44 -8.56
N ARG A 152 19.70 2.45 -7.68
CA ARG A 152 20.54 2.56 -6.47
C ARG A 152 19.76 3.29 -5.37
N ILE A 153 19.79 2.75 -4.16
CA ILE A 153 19.08 3.32 -3.00
C ILE A 153 19.64 4.68 -2.59
N GLU A 154 20.97 4.86 -2.71
CA GLU A 154 21.64 6.10 -2.35
C GLU A 154 21.16 7.32 -3.15
N ASP A 155 20.64 7.10 -4.36
CA ASP A 155 20.19 8.18 -5.24
C ASP A 155 18.83 8.77 -4.79
N VAL A 156 18.07 8.04 -3.98
CA VAL A 156 16.71 8.44 -3.56
C VAL A 156 16.58 8.63 -2.05
N MET A 157 17.24 7.82 -1.26
CA MET A 157 17.05 7.78 0.19
C MET A 157 17.21 9.15 0.86
N PRO A 158 18.25 9.98 0.58
CA PRO A 158 18.39 11.30 1.22
C PRO A 158 17.20 12.23 0.97
N PHE A 159 16.62 12.19 -0.22
CA PHE A 159 15.42 12.98 -0.51
C PHE A 159 14.24 12.59 0.37
N TYR A 160 13.99 11.28 0.52
CA TYR A 160 12.87 10.81 1.33
C TYR A 160 13.12 10.98 2.83
N THR A 161 14.35 10.78 3.31
CA THR A 161 14.66 10.93 4.74
C THR A 161 14.82 12.39 5.15
N ASP A 162 15.65 13.15 4.46
CA ASP A 162 16.09 14.47 4.91
C ASP A 162 15.12 15.56 4.46
N VAL A 163 14.50 15.41 3.25
CA VAL A 163 13.57 16.40 2.73
C VAL A 163 12.12 16.06 3.08
N LEU A 164 11.66 14.83 2.86
CA LEU A 164 10.28 14.44 3.13
C LEU A 164 10.03 13.97 4.58
N GLY A 165 11.08 13.58 5.31
CA GLY A 165 11.00 13.23 6.72
C GLY A 165 10.55 11.79 6.99
N PHE A 166 10.72 10.89 6.02
CA PHE A 166 10.56 9.45 6.26
C PHE A 166 11.62 8.95 7.23
N ARG A 167 11.26 8.01 8.09
CA ARG A 167 12.15 7.37 9.02
C ARG A 167 12.36 5.91 8.66
N LEU A 168 13.61 5.44 8.78
CA LEU A 168 13.95 4.04 8.52
C LEU A 168 13.26 3.15 9.55
N SER A 169 12.61 2.09 9.09
CA SER A 169 12.04 1.04 9.92
C SER A 169 13.02 -0.11 10.06
N ASP A 170 13.32 -0.76 8.96
CA ASP A 170 14.23 -1.89 8.86
C ASP A 170 14.94 -1.90 7.52
N TYR A 171 15.93 -2.77 7.39
CA TYR A 171 16.63 -2.94 6.11
C TYR A 171 17.18 -4.36 5.98
N VAL A 172 17.41 -4.77 4.73
CA VAL A 172 18.11 -6.01 4.34
C VAL A 172 19.28 -5.63 3.46
N LEU A 173 20.47 -6.18 3.74
CA LEU A 173 21.66 -5.95 2.93
C LEU A 173 22.04 -7.15 2.06
N SER A 174 21.67 -8.36 2.48
CA SER A 174 21.96 -9.62 1.78
C SER A 174 20.78 -10.59 1.91
N PRO A 175 20.39 -11.30 0.86
CA PRO A 175 20.99 -11.43 -0.48
C PRO A 175 20.60 -10.33 -1.48
N PHE A 176 19.78 -9.37 -1.12
CA PHE A 176 19.36 -8.21 -1.90
C PHE A 176 19.26 -7.01 -0.96
N ARG A 177 19.26 -5.81 -1.51
CA ARG A 177 19.16 -4.59 -0.71
C ARG A 177 17.75 -4.05 -0.78
N VAL A 178 17.14 -3.88 0.40
CA VAL A 178 15.82 -3.22 0.56
C VAL A 178 15.82 -2.41 1.86
N PHE A 179 15.21 -1.23 1.82
CA PHE A 179 15.07 -0.33 2.96
C PHE A 179 13.61 0.06 3.11
N PHE A 180 13.08 -0.09 4.32
CA PHE A 180 11.68 0.15 4.67
C PHE A 180 11.57 1.42 5.49
N PHE A 181 10.59 2.26 5.17
CA PHE A 181 10.43 3.59 5.78
C PHE A 181 9.01 3.82 6.26
N HIS A 182 8.89 4.39 7.45
CA HIS A 182 7.60 4.78 8.04
C HIS A 182 7.44 6.30 8.15
N ILE A 183 6.20 6.73 8.23
CA ILE A 183 5.75 8.10 8.55
C ILE A 183 4.65 8.11 9.60
N ASN A 184 4.15 6.95 9.98
CA ASN A 184 3.10 6.73 10.98
C ASN A 184 3.35 5.38 11.67
N ALA A 185 2.37 4.85 12.39
CA ALA A 185 2.51 3.59 13.13
C ALA A 185 2.53 2.32 12.26
N ARG A 186 2.25 2.40 10.94
CA ARG A 186 2.47 1.27 10.04
C ARG A 186 3.96 0.99 9.93
N HIS A 187 4.39 -0.27 10.02
CA HIS A 187 5.80 -0.66 9.97
C HIS A 187 6.54 0.05 8.81
N HIS A 188 5.93 0.11 7.64
CA HIS A 188 6.41 0.95 6.56
C HIS A 188 5.25 1.43 5.68
N SER A 189 5.39 2.65 5.19
CA SER A 189 4.50 3.25 4.19
C SER A 189 5.16 3.29 2.81
N LEU A 190 6.49 3.16 2.78
CA LEU A 190 7.31 3.16 1.57
C LEU A 190 8.50 2.22 1.76
N ALA A 191 8.93 1.56 0.69
CA ALA A 191 10.21 0.86 0.66
C ALA A 191 10.90 1.00 -0.70
N PHE A 192 12.23 0.91 -0.70
CA PHE A 192 13.05 0.86 -1.90
C PHE A 192 13.78 -0.46 -1.99
N LEU A 193 13.55 -1.19 -3.08
CA LEU A 193 14.23 -2.43 -3.43
C LEU A 193 15.24 -2.14 -4.57
N GLU A 194 16.52 -2.35 -4.30
CA GLU A 194 17.57 -2.17 -5.30
C GLU A 194 17.60 -3.34 -6.29
N THR A 195 17.29 -3.05 -7.54
CA THR A 195 17.23 -4.05 -8.62
C THR A 195 18.05 -3.65 -9.84
N GLY A 196 18.67 -2.47 -9.82
CA GLY A 196 19.33 -1.88 -10.98
C GLY A 196 18.37 -1.23 -11.98
N LYS A 197 17.06 -1.14 -11.66
CA LYS A 197 16.03 -0.53 -12.51
C LYS A 197 14.97 0.16 -11.65
N ASP A 198 14.48 1.30 -12.13
CA ASP A 198 13.41 2.06 -11.49
C ASP A 198 12.03 1.52 -11.90
N GLY A 199 11.08 1.55 -10.97
CA GLY A 199 9.71 1.11 -11.23
C GLY A 199 8.89 0.90 -9.96
N ILE A 200 7.69 0.35 -10.12
CA ILE A 200 6.84 -0.08 -9.00
C ILE A 200 6.99 -1.59 -8.84
N HIS A 201 7.38 -2.04 -7.64
CA HIS A 201 7.40 -3.46 -7.31
C HIS A 201 6.00 -3.92 -6.90
N HIS A 202 5.41 -3.26 -5.90
CA HIS A 202 4.04 -3.55 -5.47
C HIS A 202 3.42 -2.41 -4.66
N LEU A 203 2.09 -2.48 -4.57
CA LEU A 203 1.29 -1.78 -3.56
C LEU A 203 0.74 -2.82 -2.59
N MET A 204 0.66 -2.49 -1.31
CA MET A 204 0.04 -3.36 -0.30
C MET A 204 -1.28 -2.76 0.19
N MET A 205 -2.27 -3.62 0.36
CA MET A 205 -3.55 -3.31 0.97
C MET A 205 -3.83 -4.31 2.08
N GLU A 206 -4.11 -3.83 3.30
CA GLU A 206 -4.29 -4.65 4.48
C GLU A 206 -5.77 -4.77 4.84
N THR A 207 -6.26 -6.02 4.92
CA THR A 207 -7.62 -6.33 5.37
C THR A 207 -7.71 -6.35 6.90
N LEU A 208 -8.93 -6.18 7.44
CA LEU A 208 -9.17 -6.23 8.89
C LEU A 208 -9.30 -7.66 9.42
N SER A 209 -9.61 -8.65 8.59
CA SER A 209 -9.78 -10.05 9.01
C SER A 209 -8.83 -10.98 8.26
N LEU A 210 -8.32 -11.99 8.97
CA LEU A 210 -7.56 -13.09 8.35
C LEU A 210 -8.42 -13.86 7.35
N ASP A 211 -9.70 -14.02 7.63
CA ASP A 211 -10.63 -14.72 6.73
C ASP A 211 -10.83 -13.95 5.42
N ASP A 212 -10.83 -12.62 5.46
CA ASP A 212 -10.89 -11.79 4.24
C ASP A 212 -9.66 -12.03 3.34
N LEU A 213 -8.49 -12.17 3.96
CA LEU A 213 -7.24 -12.51 3.27
C LEU A 213 -7.32 -13.92 2.68
N GLY A 214 -7.70 -14.93 3.50
CA GLY A 214 -7.78 -16.33 3.07
C GLY A 214 -8.78 -16.54 1.94
N GLN A 215 -9.99 -15.98 2.06
CA GLN A 215 -11.00 -16.01 1.01
C GLN A 215 -10.56 -15.25 -0.25
N GLY A 216 -9.80 -14.16 -0.09
CA GLY A 216 -9.19 -13.44 -1.21
C GLY A 216 -8.17 -14.31 -1.94
N TYR A 217 -7.40 -15.12 -1.21
CA TYR A 217 -6.47 -16.07 -1.81
C TYR A 217 -7.20 -17.17 -2.59
N ASP A 218 -8.31 -17.71 -2.07
CA ASP A 218 -9.15 -18.67 -2.81
C ASP A 218 -9.68 -18.06 -4.11
N VAL A 219 -10.11 -16.79 -4.09
CA VAL A 219 -10.51 -16.06 -5.31
C VAL A 219 -9.34 -15.92 -6.29
N ALA A 220 -8.14 -15.61 -5.80
CA ALA A 220 -6.94 -15.50 -6.65
C ALA A 220 -6.56 -16.84 -7.30
N LEU A 221 -6.77 -17.96 -6.62
CA LEU A 221 -6.53 -19.32 -7.14
C LEU A 221 -7.43 -19.69 -8.33
N LEU A 222 -8.54 -18.98 -8.56
CA LEU A 222 -9.35 -19.14 -9.77
C LEU A 222 -8.62 -18.64 -11.04
N GLN A 223 -7.59 -17.82 -10.85
CA GLN A 223 -6.71 -17.31 -11.90
C GLN A 223 -5.25 -17.52 -11.48
N PRO A 224 -4.73 -18.75 -11.46
CA PRO A 224 -3.43 -19.08 -10.87
C PRO A 224 -2.25 -18.33 -11.52
N ASP A 225 -2.35 -17.97 -12.77
CA ASP A 225 -1.33 -17.19 -13.49
C ASP A 225 -1.19 -15.75 -12.95
N ARG A 226 -2.19 -15.24 -12.21
CA ARG A 226 -2.09 -13.96 -11.50
C ARG A 226 -1.30 -14.05 -10.21
N ILE A 227 -1.12 -15.23 -9.64
CA ILE A 227 -0.41 -15.36 -8.36
C ILE A 227 1.09 -15.15 -8.61
N ALA A 228 1.59 -14.01 -8.14
CA ALA A 228 3.01 -13.69 -8.19
C ALA A 228 3.77 -14.33 -7.01
N THR A 229 3.16 -14.31 -5.82
CA THR A 229 3.72 -14.90 -4.59
C THR A 229 2.60 -15.56 -3.80
N THR A 230 2.81 -16.82 -3.43
CA THR A 230 1.81 -17.59 -2.67
C THR A 230 1.62 -17.03 -1.26
N LEU A 231 0.54 -17.48 -0.60
CA LEU A 231 0.30 -17.13 0.80
C LEU A 231 1.52 -17.46 1.68
N GLY A 232 1.91 -16.54 2.51
CA GLY A 232 3.05 -16.65 3.41
C GLY A 232 3.08 -15.55 4.47
N ARG A 233 4.15 -15.49 5.25
CA ARG A 233 4.32 -14.49 6.29
C ARG A 233 5.71 -13.86 6.24
N HIS A 234 5.76 -12.55 6.29
CA HIS A 234 7.00 -11.78 6.34
C HIS A 234 7.67 -11.84 7.72
N ILE A 235 8.98 -11.58 7.74
CA ILE A 235 9.78 -11.48 8.97
C ILE A 235 9.81 -10.05 9.50
N ASN A 236 9.95 -9.05 8.62
CA ASN A 236 10.14 -7.66 9.00
C ASN A 236 8.89 -7.04 9.63
N ASP A 237 7.79 -7.03 8.93
CA ASP A 237 6.53 -6.42 9.37
C ASP A 237 5.49 -7.44 9.87
N HIS A 238 5.86 -8.72 9.92
CA HIS A 238 5.01 -9.85 10.35
C HIS A 238 3.73 -10.05 9.53
N MET A 239 3.58 -9.34 8.40
CA MET A 239 2.41 -9.41 7.53
C MET A 239 2.21 -10.83 6.99
N THR A 240 1.01 -11.35 7.14
CA THR A 240 0.55 -12.54 6.40
C THR A 240 -0.06 -12.04 5.12
N SER A 241 0.43 -12.49 3.97
CA SER A 241 0.05 -11.92 2.68
C SER A 241 0.23 -12.89 1.51
N PHE A 242 -0.34 -12.52 0.37
CA PHE A 242 -0.04 -13.08 -0.95
C PHE A 242 0.01 -11.93 -1.97
N TYR A 243 0.64 -12.20 -3.12
CA TYR A 243 0.80 -11.19 -4.16
C TYR A 243 0.18 -11.67 -5.46
N THR A 244 -0.45 -10.73 -6.16
CA THR A 244 -1.00 -10.97 -7.51
C THR A 244 -0.49 -9.92 -8.49
N PHE A 245 -0.28 -10.33 -9.75
CA PHE A 245 -0.03 -9.39 -10.83
C PHE A 245 -1.29 -8.59 -11.12
N CYS A 246 -1.22 -7.28 -11.02
CA CYS A 246 -2.33 -6.40 -11.35
C CYS A 246 -2.31 -6.00 -12.84
N PRO A 247 -3.43 -5.49 -13.39
CA PRO A 247 -3.50 -5.11 -14.81
C PRO A 247 -2.62 -3.91 -15.20
N SER A 248 -1.91 -3.30 -14.24
CA SER A 248 -0.92 -2.23 -14.47
C SER A 248 0.52 -2.74 -14.60
N GLY A 249 0.73 -4.07 -14.63
CA GLY A 249 2.04 -4.67 -14.88
C GLY A 249 2.98 -4.77 -13.67
N PHE A 250 2.51 -4.43 -12.47
CA PHE A 250 3.20 -4.64 -11.20
C PHE A 250 2.38 -5.53 -10.26
N MET A 251 2.81 -5.73 -9.02
CA MET A 251 2.08 -6.58 -8.07
C MET A 251 1.22 -5.78 -7.09
N VAL A 252 0.13 -6.38 -6.63
CA VAL A 252 -0.58 -5.95 -5.41
C VAL A 252 -0.43 -7.03 -4.37
N GLU A 253 0.00 -6.64 -3.18
CA GLU A 253 0.05 -7.45 -1.98
C GLU A 253 -1.28 -7.30 -1.23
N CYS A 254 -1.98 -8.40 -1.05
CA CYS A 254 -3.10 -8.49 -0.12
C CYS A 254 -2.56 -8.99 1.22
N GLY A 255 -2.75 -8.24 2.29
CA GLY A 255 -2.16 -8.51 3.58
C GLY A 255 -3.13 -8.47 4.75
N TRP A 256 -2.71 -9.07 5.86
CA TRP A 256 -3.37 -9.02 7.16
C TRP A 256 -2.36 -9.13 8.30
N GLY A 257 -2.62 -8.41 9.39
CA GLY A 257 -1.90 -8.56 10.65
C GLY A 257 -0.48 -8.01 10.63
N GLY A 258 -0.25 -6.95 9.85
CA GLY A 258 1.02 -6.24 9.84
C GLY A 258 1.32 -5.57 11.17
N ALA A 259 2.58 -5.61 11.60
CA ALA A 259 3.03 -5.02 12.85
C ALA A 259 2.86 -3.49 12.86
N SER A 260 2.48 -2.97 14.02
CA SER A 260 2.58 -1.55 14.32
C SER A 260 3.88 -1.26 15.03
N LEU A 261 4.41 -0.08 14.79
CA LEU A 261 5.56 0.46 15.50
C LEU A 261 5.17 1.78 16.21
N ASP A 262 5.89 2.11 17.24
CA ASP A 262 5.85 3.46 17.81
C ASP A 262 6.85 4.34 17.05
N PRO A 263 6.38 5.29 16.22
CA PRO A 263 7.27 6.10 15.41
C PRO A 263 8.30 6.91 16.21
N ASP A 264 8.05 7.20 17.47
CA ASP A 264 8.92 8.06 18.26
C ASP A 264 10.03 7.28 18.99
N SER A 265 9.84 5.98 19.21
CA SER A 265 10.80 5.13 19.92
C SER A 265 11.40 4.00 19.08
N TRP A 266 10.92 3.80 17.84
CA TRP A 266 11.40 2.71 16.99
C TRP A 266 12.87 2.85 16.63
N VAL A 267 13.62 1.76 16.77
CA VAL A 267 15.03 1.67 16.39
C VAL A 267 15.19 0.74 15.20
N PRO A 268 15.71 1.23 14.07
CA PRO A 268 15.91 0.41 12.89
C PRO A 268 16.89 -0.74 13.13
N HIS A 269 16.64 -1.90 12.50
CA HIS A 269 17.54 -3.04 12.57
C HIS A 269 17.69 -3.75 11.22
N GLU A 270 18.77 -4.52 11.08
CA GLU A 270 18.97 -5.35 9.90
C GLU A 270 18.17 -6.65 10.04
N VAL A 271 17.37 -6.98 9.03
CA VAL A 271 16.68 -8.25 8.92
C VAL A 271 17.59 -9.25 8.22
N THR A 272 18.10 -10.21 8.96
CA THR A 272 19.08 -11.20 8.48
C THR A 272 18.50 -12.58 8.19
N ASP A 273 17.30 -12.88 8.71
CA ASP A 273 16.64 -14.17 8.58
C ASP A 273 15.93 -14.40 7.24
N GLY A 274 16.03 -13.43 6.34
CA GLY A 274 15.38 -13.45 5.02
C GLY A 274 14.04 -12.75 5.00
N PRO A 275 13.39 -12.69 3.82
CA PRO A 275 12.18 -11.88 3.64
C PRO A 275 10.91 -12.53 4.16
N SER A 276 10.92 -13.83 4.45
CA SER A 276 9.70 -14.56 4.80
C SER A 276 9.95 -15.65 5.84
N LEU A 277 9.07 -15.72 6.83
CA LEU A 277 9.10 -16.74 7.87
C LEU A 277 8.64 -18.10 7.36
N TRP A 278 7.60 -18.11 6.52
CA TRP A 278 7.06 -19.29 5.84
C TRP A 278 6.26 -18.87 4.61
N GLY A 279 5.97 -19.82 3.72
CA GLY A 279 5.24 -19.58 2.48
C GLY A 279 5.99 -18.68 1.50
N HIS A 280 5.28 -17.80 0.79
CA HIS A 280 5.82 -16.85 -0.17
C HIS A 280 6.70 -17.49 -1.24
N GLU A 281 6.21 -18.55 -1.88
CA GLU A 281 6.83 -19.03 -3.12
C GLU A 281 6.61 -17.98 -4.22
N ARG A 282 7.71 -17.51 -4.82
CA ARG A 282 7.73 -16.39 -5.76
C ARG A 282 7.84 -16.90 -7.19
N ALA A 283 6.72 -16.86 -7.94
CA ALA A 283 6.68 -17.36 -9.32
C ALA A 283 7.65 -16.60 -10.25
N TRP A 284 7.89 -15.33 -9.98
CA TRP A 284 8.71 -14.42 -10.78
C TRP A 284 10.23 -14.57 -10.54
N LEU A 285 10.65 -15.28 -9.48
CA LEU A 285 12.07 -15.56 -9.25
C LEU A 285 12.57 -16.71 -10.12
N PRO A 286 13.83 -16.67 -10.57
CA PRO A 286 14.47 -17.80 -11.21
C PRO A 286 14.62 -18.99 -10.22
N PRO A 287 14.79 -20.23 -10.71
CA PRO A 287 14.84 -21.44 -9.88
C PRO A 287 15.82 -21.33 -8.70
N GLU A 288 17.02 -20.82 -8.93
CA GLU A 288 18.07 -20.66 -7.90
C GLU A 288 17.65 -19.67 -6.82
N GLY A 289 16.96 -18.58 -7.20
CA GLY A 289 16.41 -17.58 -6.26
C GLY A 289 15.30 -18.18 -5.41
N ARG A 290 14.45 -19.03 -5.99
CA ARG A 290 13.38 -19.72 -5.25
C ARG A 290 13.96 -20.73 -4.25
N GLU A 291 14.96 -21.51 -4.66
CA GLU A 291 15.61 -22.47 -3.77
C GLU A 291 16.30 -21.76 -2.59
N ARG A 292 17.07 -20.71 -2.85
CA ARG A 292 17.71 -19.91 -1.79
C ARG A 292 16.67 -19.33 -0.81
N ALA A 293 15.56 -18.80 -1.30
CA ALA A 293 14.48 -18.30 -0.45
C ALA A 293 13.86 -19.42 0.42
N ARG A 294 13.75 -20.64 -0.13
CA ARG A 294 13.27 -21.81 0.61
C ARG A 294 14.24 -22.24 1.69
N GLU A 295 15.56 -22.29 1.39
CA GLU A 295 16.61 -22.61 2.36
C GLU A 295 16.61 -21.64 3.54
N MET A 296 16.45 -20.34 3.31
CA MET A 296 16.36 -19.32 4.38
C MET A 296 15.18 -19.58 5.31
N ARG A 297 13.99 -19.89 4.77
CA ARG A 297 12.79 -20.24 5.58
C ARG A 297 12.98 -21.51 6.38
N LEU A 298 13.57 -22.54 5.79
CA LEU A 298 13.86 -23.81 6.49
C LEU A 298 14.90 -23.62 7.59
N ASP A 299 15.87 -22.73 7.40
CA ASP A 299 16.84 -22.39 8.43
C ASP A 299 16.18 -21.61 9.59
N ALA A 300 15.37 -20.61 9.31
CA ALA A 300 14.59 -19.91 10.32
C ALA A 300 13.70 -20.88 11.13
N ALA A 301 13.07 -21.85 10.46
CA ALA A 301 12.28 -22.89 11.12
C ALA A 301 13.13 -23.79 12.04
N ARG A 302 14.32 -24.21 11.60
CA ARG A 302 15.24 -25.02 12.44
C ARG A 302 15.72 -24.26 13.69
N ARG A 303 15.94 -22.96 13.57
CA ARG A 303 16.30 -22.07 14.71
C ARG A 303 15.11 -21.69 15.59
N GLY A 304 13.90 -22.09 15.21
CA GLY A 304 12.70 -21.81 15.99
C GLY A 304 12.25 -20.35 15.97
N VAL A 305 12.60 -19.58 14.92
CA VAL A 305 12.20 -18.18 14.79
C VAL A 305 10.67 -18.06 14.78
N ARG A 306 10.13 -17.19 15.62
CA ARG A 306 8.69 -16.94 15.82
C ARG A 306 8.45 -15.47 16.08
N TYR A 307 7.34 -14.97 15.58
CA TYR A 307 6.90 -13.60 15.85
C TYR A 307 5.44 -13.60 16.31
N PRO A 308 5.04 -12.70 17.20
CA PRO A 308 3.65 -12.57 17.62
C PRO A 308 2.77 -12.15 16.42
N VAL A 309 1.48 -12.46 16.53
CA VAL A 309 0.45 -11.83 15.70
C VAL A 309 -0.03 -10.61 16.43
N GLU A 310 -0.04 -9.46 15.78
CA GLU A 310 -0.58 -8.25 16.36
C GLU A 310 -2.11 -8.35 16.43
N VAL A 311 -2.65 -8.18 17.63
CA VAL A 311 -4.07 -8.22 17.91
C VAL A 311 -4.58 -6.79 18.06
N LEU A 312 -5.22 -6.29 17.02
CA LEU A 312 -5.82 -4.96 16.99
C LEU A 312 -7.35 -5.05 16.95
N PRO A 313 -8.06 -4.00 17.39
CA PRO A 313 -9.50 -3.92 17.15
C PRO A 313 -9.82 -4.12 15.66
N GLY A 314 -10.70 -5.06 15.36
CA GLY A 314 -11.11 -5.40 14.01
C GLY A 314 -10.32 -6.52 13.32
N ASN A 315 -9.07 -6.85 13.71
CA ASN A 315 -8.31 -7.91 13.07
C ASN A 315 -8.45 -9.31 13.72
N HIS A 316 -9.15 -9.41 14.85
CA HIS A 316 -9.45 -10.67 15.55
C HIS A 316 -10.92 -10.78 15.95
N SER A 317 -11.65 -9.69 15.92
CA SER A 317 -13.09 -9.66 16.11
C SER A 317 -13.71 -8.59 15.21
N LEU A 318 -14.85 -8.92 14.61
CA LEU A 318 -15.61 -7.97 13.80
C LEU A 318 -16.42 -7.06 14.72
N ALA A 319 -15.72 -6.16 15.44
CA ALA A 319 -16.38 -5.15 16.25
C ALA A 319 -17.19 -4.20 15.37
N ALA A 320 -18.45 -3.93 15.75
CA ALA A 320 -19.33 -3.04 15.00
C ALA A 320 -18.71 -1.65 14.78
N ASP A 321 -17.93 -1.17 15.73
CA ASP A 321 -17.24 0.12 15.68
C ASP A 321 -16.15 0.18 14.62
N ALA A 322 -15.47 -0.96 14.35
CA ALA A 322 -14.44 -1.05 13.34
C ALA A 322 -15.00 -1.29 11.94
N CYS A 323 -16.16 -1.97 11.84
CA CYS A 323 -16.78 -2.39 10.59
C CYS A 323 -18.30 -2.14 10.59
N PRO A 324 -18.77 -0.89 10.69
CA PRO A 324 -20.22 -0.62 10.80
C PRO A 324 -21.02 -1.13 9.61
N TRP A 325 -20.48 -1.05 8.38
CA TRP A 325 -21.12 -1.58 7.18
C TRP A 325 -21.30 -3.12 7.22
N PHE A 326 -20.35 -3.85 7.82
CA PHE A 326 -20.43 -5.31 7.97
C PHE A 326 -21.53 -5.71 8.95
N ALA A 327 -21.65 -4.98 10.06
CA ALA A 327 -22.75 -5.16 11.00
C ALA A 327 -24.12 -4.93 10.32
N ASP A 328 -24.21 -3.94 9.42
CA ASP A 328 -25.42 -3.68 8.63
C ASP A 328 -25.70 -4.79 7.61
N ALA A 329 -24.66 -5.31 6.94
CA ALA A 329 -24.82 -6.43 6.01
C ALA A 329 -25.35 -7.69 6.74
N LYS A 330 -24.80 -8.02 7.90
CA LYS A 330 -25.24 -9.13 8.74
C LYS A 330 -26.70 -8.97 9.21
N ARG A 331 -27.10 -7.76 9.61
CA ARG A 331 -28.52 -7.49 9.98
C ARG A 331 -29.47 -7.72 8.81
N ARG A 332 -29.07 -7.32 7.59
CA ARG A 332 -29.90 -7.51 6.38
C ARG A 332 -30.02 -8.98 5.99
N GLU A 333 -28.97 -9.76 6.14
CA GLU A 333 -29.00 -11.22 5.91
C GLU A 333 -29.92 -11.92 6.93
N ALA A 334 -29.80 -11.60 8.23
CA ALA A 334 -30.63 -12.15 9.28
C ALA A 334 -32.13 -11.77 9.13
N GLY A 335 -32.43 -10.63 8.54
CA GLY A 335 -33.82 -10.19 8.27
C GLY A 335 -34.43 -10.80 6.99
N LYS A 336 -33.66 -11.57 6.21
CA LYS A 336 -34.14 -12.30 5.01
C LYS A 336 -34.41 -13.79 5.27
N ALA A 337 -34.03 -14.29 6.44
CA ALA A 337 -34.31 -15.66 6.93
C ALA A 337 -35.56 -15.65 7.79
#